data_b7d55b2a7c5242bed04c50d140fe31c0
#
_entry.id   b7d55b2a7c5242bed04c50d140fe31c0
#
_cell.length_a   1.000
_cell.length_b   1.000
_cell.length_c   1.000
_cell.angle_alpha   90.00
_cell.angle_beta   90.00
_cell.angle_gamma   90.00
#
_symmetry.space_group_name_H-M   'P 1'
#
loop_
_entity.id
_entity.type
_entity.pdbx_description
1 polymer ?
#
loop_
_entity_poly.entity_id
_entity_poly.type
_entity_poly.pdbx_seq_one_letter_code
_entity_poly.pdbx_strand_id
1 'polypeptide(L)'
;DRTSLIGWRSFRFDQALTNQIDTVNFTINIPDIKGFKPDLLDDLEILEDSVKIFGGKIVKSEEVIDGLFQKIRLTAKDHSHEMDSRVVVAVFENTTINQIIEDIKDEFLPAGFTTNNVNLPNPVDFIAFNYEQPSKVFQQLAELVGADWFVDVDKDLNFFSKAARSAPFELNDTGANFIWNSLKINRDVKNLRNTIFVRGGTFSGNTFDEVQEADGETETFTFGFKYKSVAWAVDRGSGFVAETFGIDNIDDPADFDWLYNFQEKAMKLGSATIPSASDRIRMTGLPQIPVIIKTKDNTSVNKNGPFEGKVVDKSIDSKEGARERANQEIILWANQINEGSFRTRSSGLEVGQQITIDSTIRDINEKFHISRIGTRFISPTAFEHTVTLMSQKTFGMVEFLQGQLIDKDKEIEIDPDEVLDEIESAFENIIILEALVEQITTQIAESIGVADLLASVLFTPPYVWAGAGQSLPSKLRWNLGIWS
;
A
#
# COMPACT_ATOMS: atom_id res chain seq x y z
N ASP A 1 -24.66 17.26 34.53
CA ASP A 1 -23.76 16.15 34.85
C ASP A 1 -24.56 14.91 35.20
N ARG A 2 -24.25 13.79 34.56
CA ARG A 2 -24.92 12.48 34.71
C ARG A 2 -23.95 11.39 35.17
N THR A 3 -22.77 11.75 35.58
CA THR A 3 -21.70 10.82 36.02
C THR A 3 -22.17 9.80 37.03
N SER A 4 -23.04 10.22 38.00
CA SER A 4 -23.56 9.34 39.04
C SER A 4 -24.43 8.19 38.55
N LEU A 5 -24.98 8.30 37.30
CA LEU A 5 -25.79 7.25 36.71
C LEU A 5 -24.93 6.18 36.03
N ILE A 6 -23.67 6.47 35.73
CA ILE A 6 -22.81 5.58 34.97
C ILE A 6 -22.36 4.41 35.86
N GLY A 7 -22.57 3.20 35.36
CA GLY A 7 -21.95 2.01 35.90
C GLY A 7 -20.46 1.99 35.57
N TRP A 8 -19.63 2.62 36.41
CA TRP A 8 -18.21 2.86 36.13
C TRP A 8 -17.42 1.62 35.65
N ARG A 9 -17.79 0.42 36.08
CA ARG A 9 -17.16 -0.83 35.60
C ARG A 9 -17.44 -1.15 34.13
N SER A 10 -18.51 -0.59 33.58
CA SER A 10 -18.91 -0.85 32.18
C SER A 10 -18.31 0.15 31.21
N PHE A 11 -17.73 1.24 31.70
CA PHE A 11 -17.18 2.30 30.85
C PHE A 11 -15.94 1.82 30.12
N ARG A 12 -15.94 2.02 28.79
CA ARG A 12 -14.84 1.80 27.89
C ARG A 12 -14.83 2.89 26.83
N PHE A 13 -13.70 3.54 26.69
CA PHE A 13 -13.46 4.54 25.66
C PHE A 13 -12.21 4.14 24.89
N ASP A 14 -12.36 3.94 23.61
CA ASP A 14 -11.30 3.54 22.70
C ASP A 14 -11.10 4.62 21.64
N GLN A 15 -9.87 5.13 21.57
CA GLN A 15 -9.38 6.09 20.57
C GLN A 15 -8.32 5.41 19.71
N ALA A 16 -8.35 5.65 18.41
CA ALA A 16 -7.37 5.09 17.48
C ALA A 16 -6.97 6.13 16.42
N LEU A 17 -5.69 6.10 16.02
CA LEU A 17 -5.12 7.06 15.07
C LEU A 17 -5.65 6.92 13.64
N THR A 18 -6.20 5.81 13.28
CA THR A 18 -6.71 5.60 11.93
C THR A 18 -8.16 5.99 11.86
N ASN A 19 -8.69 6.40 10.69
CA ASN A 19 -10.09 6.62 10.31
C ASN A 19 -11.15 5.85 11.14
N GLN A 20 -10.76 5.29 12.26
CA GLN A 20 -11.63 4.62 13.20
C GLN A 20 -12.33 5.69 14.02
N ILE A 21 -13.61 5.67 13.92
CA ILE A 21 -14.52 6.44 14.74
C ILE A 21 -14.28 6.06 16.19
N ASP A 22 -13.90 7.03 17.00
CA ASP A 22 -13.74 6.83 18.44
C ASP A 22 -15.05 6.40 19.05
N THR A 23 -15.00 5.38 19.90
CA THR A 23 -16.20 4.74 20.42
C THR A 23 -16.18 4.69 21.93
N VAL A 24 -17.28 5.13 22.53
CA VAL A 24 -17.54 5.01 23.97
C VAL A 24 -18.67 4.04 24.21
N ASN A 25 -18.43 3.09 25.10
CA ASN A 25 -19.44 2.15 25.57
C ASN A 25 -19.58 2.26 27.08
N PHE A 26 -20.82 2.40 27.57
CA PHE A 26 -21.11 2.43 29.01
C PHE A 26 -22.54 2.03 29.30
N THR A 27 -22.82 1.72 30.56
CA THR A 27 -24.15 1.40 31.04
C THR A 27 -24.58 2.45 32.06
N ILE A 28 -25.76 2.99 31.92
CA ILE A 28 -26.39 3.82 32.94
C ILE A 28 -27.41 2.98 33.74
N ASN A 29 -27.46 3.25 35.03
CA ASN A 29 -28.42 2.68 35.94
C ASN A 29 -29.54 3.70 36.12
N ILE A 30 -30.79 3.30 35.88
CA ILE A 30 -31.95 4.15 36.07
C ILE A 30 -32.59 3.77 37.39
N PRO A 31 -32.47 4.58 38.40
CA PRO A 31 -33.03 4.26 39.71
C PRO A 31 -34.54 4.41 39.80
N ASP A 32 -35.16 5.13 38.86
CA ASP A 32 -36.59 5.37 38.78
C ASP A 32 -37.08 5.16 37.36
N ILE A 33 -38.26 4.51 37.18
CA ILE A 33 -38.91 4.24 35.90
C ILE A 33 -39.19 5.53 35.11
N LYS A 34 -39.35 6.66 35.80
CA LYS A 34 -39.49 8.01 35.21
C LYS A 34 -38.17 8.78 35.12
N GLY A 35 -37.02 8.12 35.36
CA GLY A 35 -35.71 8.73 35.31
C GLY A 35 -35.28 9.15 33.91
N PHE A 36 -34.18 9.86 33.85
CA PHE A 36 -33.57 10.32 32.59
C PHE A 36 -33.23 9.13 31.67
N LYS A 37 -33.77 9.18 30.46
CA LYS A 37 -33.41 8.28 29.37
C LYS A 37 -32.80 9.11 28.25
N PRO A 38 -31.58 8.81 27.80
CA PRO A 38 -31.02 9.46 26.61
C PRO A 38 -31.66 8.90 25.34
N ASP A 39 -31.90 9.77 24.37
CA ASP A 39 -32.35 9.41 23.06
C ASP A 39 -31.17 9.12 22.10
N LEU A 40 -31.50 8.47 20.96
CA LEU A 40 -30.52 8.34 19.88
C LEU A 40 -30.22 9.72 19.29
N LEU A 41 -28.97 9.95 18.95
CA LEU A 41 -28.41 11.20 18.43
C LEU A 41 -28.30 12.34 19.46
N ASP A 42 -28.61 12.08 20.75
CA ASP A 42 -28.25 13.03 21.80
C ASP A 42 -26.74 13.23 21.86
N ASP A 43 -26.32 14.47 22.14
CA ASP A 43 -24.91 14.83 22.32
C ASP A 43 -24.38 14.25 23.62
N LEU A 44 -23.20 13.65 23.54
CA LEU A 44 -22.44 13.12 24.66
C LEU A 44 -21.10 13.79 24.74
N GLU A 45 -20.82 14.41 25.91
CA GLU A 45 -19.50 14.92 26.23
C GLU A 45 -18.96 14.19 27.46
N ILE A 46 -17.68 13.82 27.43
CA ILE A 46 -16.98 13.24 28.57
C ILE A 46 -15.84 14.16 28.96
N LEU A 47 -15.78 14.49 30.24
CA LEU A 47 -14.76 15.35 30.81
C LEU A 47 -13.90 14.56 31.80
N GLU A 48 -12.58 14.76 31.74
CA GLU A 48 -11.62 14.34 32.75
C GLU A 48 -10.98 15.62 33.34
N ASP A 49 -11.10 15.81 34.63
CA ASP A 49 -10.59 17.00 35.32
C ASP A 49 -11.01 18.34 34.65
N SER A 50 -12.26 18.41 34.20
CA SER A 50 -12.86 19.53 33.46
C SER A 50 -12.32 19.74 32.04
N VAL A 51 -11.48 18.86 31.53
CA VAL A 51 -11.02 18.85 30.14
C VAL A 51 -11.90 17.88 29.35
N LYS A 52 -12.46 18.31 28.21
CA LYS A 52 -13.23 17.45 27.34
C LYS A 52 -12.28 16.44 26.66
N ILE A 53 -12.54 15.16 26.89
CA ILE A 53 -11.77 14.06 26.29
C ILE A 53 -12.54 13.28 25.23
N PHE A 54 -13.88 13.49 25.15
CA PHE A 54 -14.74 12.94 24.12
C PHE A 54 -15.90 13.89 23.83
N GLY A 55 -16.22 14.05 22.56
CA GLY A 55 -17.41 14.70 22.05
C GLY A 55 -18.01 13.87 20.91
N GLY A 56 -19.31 13.63 20.96
CA GLY A 56 -19.96 12.81 19.93
C GLY A 56 -21.44 12.58 20.20
N LYS A 57 -22.02 11.59 19.52
CA LYS A 57 -23.46 11.28 19.59
C LYS A 57 -23.73 9.84 19.98
N ILE A 58 -24.83 9.64 20.70
CA ILE A 58 -25.35 8.32 21.05
C ILE A 58 -25.91 7.66 19.77
N VAL A 59 -25.31 6.53 19.37
CA VAL A 59 -25.71 5.81 18.15
C VAL A 59 -26.44 4.50 18.42
N LYS A 60 -26.32 3.98 19.65
CA LYS A 60 -27.02 2.75 20.05
C LYS A 60 -27.46 2.84 21.50
N SER A 61 -28.69 2.41 21.74
CA SER A 61 -29.30 2.28 23.08
C SER A 61 -29.94 0.92 23.20
N GLU A 62 -29.61 0.18 24.28
CA GLU A 62 -30.20 -1.14 24.58
C GLU A 62 -30.68 -1.17 26.02
N GLU A 63 -31.98 -1.31 26.20
CA GLU A 63 -32.60 -1.43 27.53
C GLU A 63 -32.50 -2.86 28.05
N VAL A 64 -32.05 -3.02 29.28
CA VAL A 64 -31.91 -4.30 29.98
C VAL A 64 -32.46 -4.19 31.38
N ILE A 65 -33.27 -5.16 31.79
CA ILE A 65 -33.73 -5.28 33.18
C ILE A 65 -32.77 -6.25 33.89
N ASP A 66 -32.15 -5.78 34.96
CA ASP A 66 -31.26 -6.57 35.79
C ASP A 66 -31.73 -6.52 37.25
N GLY A 67 -32.45 -7.57 37.66
CA GLY A 67 -33.14 -7.63 38.93
C GLY A 67 -34.27 -6.62 39.02
N LEU A 68 -34.21 -5.69 39.96
CA LEU A 68 -35.17 -4.61 40.17
C LEU A 68 -34.80 -3.30 39.45
N PHE A 69 -33.67 -3.26 38.76
CA PHE A 69 -33.13 -2.05 38.15
C PHE A 69 -33.22 -2.11 36.64
N GLN A 70 -33.67 -1.01 36.04
CA GLN A 70 -33.52 -0.79 34.61
C GLN A 70 -32.11 -0.26 34.33
N LYS A 71 -31.45 -0.87 33.35
CA LYS A 71 -30.16 -0.46 32.84
C LYS A 71 -30.26 -0.15 31.36
N ILE A 72 -29.55 0.88 30.91
CA ILE A 72 -29.45 1.19 29.51
C ILE A 72 -27.96 1.09 29.13
N ARG A 73 -27.64 0.19 28.19
CA ARG A 73 -26.33 0.12 27.54
C ARG A 73 -26.30 1.09 26.39
N LEU A 74 -25.33 1.98 26.40
CA LEU A 74 -25.15 3.02 25.40
C LEU A 74 -23.86 2.83 24.66
N THR A 75 -23.90 3.07 23.36
CA THR A 75 -22.74 3.25 22.51
C THR A 75 -22.82 4.64 21.90
N ALA A 76 -21.77 5.42 22.09
CA ALA A 76 -21.60 6.71 21.44
C ALA A 76 -20.39 6.66 20.49
N LYS A 77 -20.49 7.41 19.43
CA LYS A 77 -19.42 7.62 18.46
C LYS A 77 -19.07 9.09 18.38
N ASP A 78 -17.81 9.38 18.09
CA ASP A 78 -17.32 10.74 17.94
C ASP A 78 -17.91 11.49 16.73
N HIS A 79 -17.48 12.72 16.54
CA HIS A 79 -17.97 13.58 15.46
C HIS A 79 -17.56 13.10 14.06
N SER A 80 -16.55 12.26 13.92
CA SER A 80 -16.18 11.64 12.64
C SER A 80 -17.30 10.81 12.05
N HIS A 81 -18.13 10.16 12.90
CA HIS A 81 -19.31 9.44 12.45
C HIS A 81 -20.39 10.34 11.87
N GLU A 82 -20.56 11.52 12.45
CA GLU A 82 -21.53 12.50 11.98
C GLU A 82 -21.12 13.09 10.62
N MET A 83 -19.83 13.26 10.40
CA MET A 83 -19.23 13.73 9.16
C MET A 83 -19.63 12.87 7.96
N ASP A 84 -19.61 11.55 8.11
CA ASP A 84 -19.92 10.58 7.05
C ASP A 84 -21.41 10.40 6.75
N SER A 85 -22.27 11.28 7.27
CA SER A 85 -23.70 11.27 7.00
C SER A 85 -24.08 11.66 5.57
N ARG A 86 -23.14 12.22 4.81
CA ARG A 86 -23.31 12.64 3.42
C ARG A 86 -22.24 12.03 2.53
N VAL A 87 -22.38 12.17 1.22
CA VAL A 87 -21.40 11.78 0.23
C VAL A 87 -20.93 12.99 -0.56
N VAL A 88 -19.64 13.03 -0.89
CA VAL A 88 -19.00 14.06 -1.67
C VAL A 88 -19.12 13.71 -3.16
N VAL A 89 -19.60 14.66 -3.95
CA VAL A 89 -19.59 14.61 -5.42
C VAL A 89 -19.09 15.96 -5.90
N ALA A 90 -17.79 16.06 -6.17
CA ALA A 90 -17.17 17.33 -6.54
C ALA A 90 -15.92 17.11 -7.42
N VAL A 91 -15.61 18.12 -8.23
CA VAL A 91 -14.39 18.19 -9.05
C VAL A 91 -13.68 19.48 -8.70
N PHE A 92 -12.39 19.38 -8.44
CA PHE A 92 -11.53 20.51 -8.11
C PHE A 92 -10.39 20.62 -9.12
N GLU A 93 -10.14 21.83 -9.60
CA GLU A 93 -9.10 22.12 -10.59
C GLU A 93 -8.30 23.36 -10.16
N ASN A 94 -6.97 23.29 -10.32
CA ASN A 94 -6.06 24.41 -10.07
C ASN A 94 -6.28 25.10 -8.71
N THR A 95 -6.36 24.33 -7.63
CA THR A 95 -6.65 24.80 -6.28
C THR A 95 -5.64 24.25 -5.27
N THR A 96 -5.84 24.51 -3.99
CA THR A 96 -5.01 23.96 -2.91
C THR A 96 -5.79 22.98 -2.05
N ILE A 97 -5.08 22.08 -1.37
CA ILE A 97 -5.71 21.12 -0.44
C ILE A 97 -6.49 21.83 0.65
N ASN A 98 -5.99 22.94 1.20
CA ASN A 98 -6.74 23.74 2.17
C ASN A 98 -8.10 24.16 1.63
N GLN A 99 -8.13 24.71 0.41
CA GLN A 99 -9.37 25.18 -0.19
C GLN A 99 -10.34 24.03 -0.45
N ILE A 100 -9.83 22.88 -0.93
CA ILE A 100 -10.65 21.67 -1.13
C ILE A 100 -11.29 21.24 0.19
N ILE A 101 -10.52 21.22 1.29
CA ILE A 101 -11.03 20.83 2.62
C ILE A 101 -12.10 21.81 3.11
N GLU A 102 -11.89 23.11 2.92
CA GLU A 102 -12.88 24.14 3.27
C GLU A 102 -14.16 24.00 2.47
N ASP A 103 -14.07 23.84 1.16
CA ASP A 103 -15.23 23.70 0.27
C ASP A 103 -16.03 22.43 0.62
N ILE A 104 -15.34 21.31 0.88
CA ILE A 104 -16.00 20.07 1.32
C ILE A 104 -16.67 20.24 2.68
N LYS A 105 -16.01 20.92 3.63
CA LYS A 105 -16.60 21.22 4.94
C LYS A 105 -17.87 22.05 4.79
N ASP A 106 -17.86 23.10 3.97
CA ASP A 106 -18.98 24.02 3.83
C ASP A 106 -20.18 23.38 3.08
N GLU A 107 -19.91 22.51 2.11
CA GLU A 107 -20.96 21.96 1.25
C GLU A 107 -21.50 20.61 1.75
N PHE A 108 -20.61 19.74 2.24
CA PHE A 108 -20.95 18.33 2.52
C PHE A 108 -20.95 17.95 4.00
N LEU A 109 -20.33 18.73 4.90
CA LEU A 109 -20.38 18.41 6.32
C LEU A 109 -21.61 18.99 7.02
N PRO A 110 -22.06 18.37 8.11
CA PRO A 110 -23.04 18.99 9.01
C PRO A 110 -22.53 20.28 9.61
N ALA A 111 -23.42 21.14 10.08
CA ALA A 111 -23.04 22.40 10.72
C ALA A 111 -22.20 22.17 11.99
N GLY A 112 -21.28 23.09 12.23
CA GLY A 112 -20.46 23.15 13.44
C GLY A 112 -19.03 22.61 13.26
N PHE A 113 -18.69 22.01 12.12
CA PHE A 113 -17.30 21.68 11.80
C PHE A 113 -16.50 22.94 11.45
N THR A 114 -15.23 22.95 11.87
CA THR A 114 -14.26 24.00 11.60
C THR A 114 -12.96 23.45 11.02
N THR A 115 -12.12 24.32 10.47
CA THR A 115 -10.84 23.98 9.80
C THR A 115 -9.68 24.81 10.35
N ASN A 116 -9.74 25.18 11.65
CA ASN A 116 -8.74 26.09 12.24
C ASN A 116 -7.32 25.51 12.23
N ASN A 117 -7.20 24.18 12.23
CA ASN A 117 -5.93 23.46 12.27
C ASN A 117 -5.59 22.79 10.94
N VAL A 118 -6.06 23.32 9.83
CA VAL A 118 -5.70 22.88 8.48
C VAL A 118 -4.65 23.81 7.91
N ASN A 119 -3.48 23.30 7.57
CA ASN A 119 -2.41 24.06 6.93
C ASN A 119 -1.66 23.20 5.89
N LEU A 120 -2.30 22.99 4.74
CA LEU A 120 -1.78 22.21 3.61
C LEU A 120 -1.88 23.04 2.31
N PRO A 121 -0.96 24.00 2.10
CA PRO A 121 -1.01 24.90 0.94
C PRO A 121 -0.59 24.24 -0.38
N ASN A 122 -0.49 22.91 -0.41
CA ASN A 122 -0.05 22.13 -1.56
C ASN A 122 -1.03 22.32 -2.72
N PRO A 123 -0.54 22.67 -3.94
CA PRO A 123 -1.39 22.82 -5.11
C PRO A 123 -1.88 21.45 -5.61
N VAL A 124 -3.08 21.45 -6.14
CA VAL A 124 -3.71 20.29 -6.81
C VAL A 124 -4.18 20.74 -8.17
N ASP A 125 -3.65 20.15 -9.23
CA ASP A 125 -4.02 20.49 -10.60
C ASP A 125 -5.42 19.98 -10.94
N PHE A 126 -5.72 18.74 -10.56
CA PHE A 126 -7.03 18.12 -10.79
C PHE A 126 -7.28 17.00 -9.77
N ILE A 127 -8.46 16.96 -9.18
CA ILE A 127 -8.96 15.84 -8.39
C ILE A 127 -10.48 15.79 -8.47
N ALA A 128 -11.03 14.58 -8.56
CA ALA A 128 -12.47 14.34 -8.63
C ALA A 128 -12.89 13.30 -7.61
N PHE A 129 -13.95 13.58 -6.87
CA PHE A 129 -14.59 12.66 -5.93
C PHE A 129 -15.98 12.29 -6.43
N ASN A 130 -16.30 11.01 -6.40
CA ASN A 130 -17.54 10.51 -6.95
C ASN A 130 -18.26 9.59 -5.96
N TYR A 131 -19.25 10.12 -5.25
CA TYR A 131 -20.03 9.44 -4.23
C TYR A 131 -19.18 8.85 -3.09
N GLU A 132 -18.15 9.56 -2.66
CA GLU A 132 -17.29 9.13 -1.58
C GLU A 132 -17.68 9.73 -0.24
N GLN A 133 -17.43 9.01 0.86
CA GLN A 133 -17.61 9.54 2.20
C GLN A 133 -16.57 10.62 2.49
N PRO A 134 -16.92 11.72 3.18
CA PRO A 134 -15.97 12.77 3.54
C PRO A 134 -14.70 12.27 4.23
N SER A 135 -14.82 11.28 5.12
CA SER A 135 -13.66 10.66 5.78
C SER A 135 -12.67 10.04 4.78
N LYS A 136 -13.17 9.39 3.73
CA LYS A 136 -12.33 8.82 2.67
C LYS A 136 -11.69 9.90 1.82
N VAL A 137 -12.43 10.96 1.52
CA VAL A 137 -11.91 12.10 0.76
C VAL A 137 -10.79 12.77 1.54
N PHE A 138 -10.97 13.05 2.82
CA PHE A 138 -9.92 13.63 3.67
C PHE A 138 -8.72 12.71 3.81
N GLN A 139 -8.94 11.39 3.85
CA GLN A 139 -7.86 10.42 3.83
C GLN A 139 -7.04 10.49 2.53
N GLN A 140 -7.69 10.54 1.37
CA GLN A 140 -7.00 10.67 0.08
C GLN A 140 -6.21 11.98 -0.01
N LEU A 141 -6.78 13.10 0.46
CA LEU A 141 -6.10 14.39 0.48
C LEU A 141 -4.88 14.39 1.41
N ALA A 142 -4.99 13.74 2.58
CA ALA A 142 -3.88 13.58 3.51
C ALA A 142 -2.76 12.71 2.91
N GLU A 143 -3.12 11.61 2.24
CA GLU A 143 -2.19 10.70 1.57
C GLU A 143 -1.40 11.40 0.46
N LEU A 144 -2.04 12.25 -0.34
CA LEU A 144 -1.38 13.02 -1.40
C LEU A 144 -0.17 13.83 -0.90
N VAL A 145 -0.22 14.31 0.33
CA VAL A 145 0.84 15.16 0.91
C VAL A 145 1.58 14.53 2.08
N GLY A 146 1.30 13.26 2.36
CA GLY A 146 1.92 12.56 3.48
C GLY A 146 1.55 13.16 4.83
N ALA A 147 0.35 13.70 4.98
CA ALA A 147 -0.22 14.20 6.23
C ALA A 147 -1.07 13.13 6.93
N ASP A 148 -1.38 13.37 8.20
CA ASP A 148 -2.41 12.67 8.95
C ASP A 148 -3.53 13.64 9.31
N TRP A 149 -4.72 13.13 9.58
CA TRP A 149 -5.86 13.94 9.96
C TRP A 149 -6.73 13.28 11.02
N PHE A 150 -7.46 14.07 11.78
CA PHE A 150 -8.50 13.63 12.70
C PHE A 150 -9.50 14.77 12.97
N VAL A 151 -10.65 14.43 13.51
CA VAL A 151 -11.63 15.40 14.03
C VAL A 151 -11.48 15.43 15.53
N ASP A 152 -11.30 16.61 16.10
CA ASP A 152 -11.19 16.76 17.54
C ASP A 152 -12.57 16.76 18.24
N VAL A 153 -12.50 16.84 19.56
CA VAL A 153 -13.70 16.81 20.42
C VAL A 153 -14.62 18.01 20.25
N ASP A 154 -14.19 19.06 19.58
CA ASP A 154 -14.92 20.30 19.30
C ASP A 154 -15.31 20.45 17.81
N LYS A 155 -15.25 19.36 17.03
CA LYS A 155 -15.53 19.31 15.58
C LYS A 155 -14.53 20.08 14.72
N ASP A 156 -13.33 20.35 15.20
CA ASP A 156 -12.30 20.95 14.36
C ASP A 156 -11.57 19.87 13.56
N LEU A 157 -11.47 20.07 12.25
CA LEU A 157 -10.67 19.23 11.37
C LEU A 157 -9.20 19.60 11.54
N ASN A 158 -8.42 18.64 11.97
CA ASN A 158 -7.00 18.80 12.17
C ASN A 158 -6.26 18.02 11.07
N PHE A 159 -5.44 18.72 10.28
CA PHE A 159 -4.51 18.12 9.34
C PHE A 159 -3.10 18.52 9.72
N PHE A 160 -2.23 17.56 9.90
CA PHE A 160 -0.87 17.82 10.35
C PHE A 160 0.14 16.97 9.58
N SER A 161 1.26 17.61 9.23
CA SER A 161 2.40 16.86 8.75
C SER A 161 2.95 16.00 9.91
N LYS A 162 3.54 14.88 9.60
CA LYS A 162 4.09 13.90 10.56
C LYS A 162 5.18 14.44 11.52
N ALA A 163 5.46 15.74 11.48
CA ALA A 163 6.27 16.44 12.46
C ALA A 163 5.50 16.48 13.79
N ALA A 164 5.89 15.62 14.63
CA ALA A 164 5.25 15.10 15.80
C ALA A 164 4.69 16.14 16.78
N ARG A 165 3.42 16.00 17.09
CA ARG A 165 2.86 16.47 18.34
C ARG A 165 3.51 15.67 19.48
N SER A 166 4.26 16.34 20.35
CA SER A 166 4.93 15.64 21.46
C SER A 166 3.94 15.31 22.57
N ALA A 167 4.08 14.11 23.13
CA ALA A 167 3.37 13.76 24.36
C ALA A 167 3.81 14.66 25.54
N PRO A 168 2.94 14.90 26.53
CA PRO A 168 3.22 15.78 27.68
C PRO A 168 4.32 15.25 28.61
N PHE A 169 4.69 13.99 28.50
CA PHE A 169 5.74 13.35 29.28
C PHE A 169 6.45 12.26 28.49
N GLU A 170 7.58 11.82 28.98
CA GLU A 170 8.35 10.68 28.50
C GLU A 170 8.24 9.48 29.45
N LEU A 171 8.54 8.28 28.95
CA LEU A 171 8.64 7.07 29.75
C LEU A 171 10.12 6.80 30.05
N ASN A 172 10.51 6.94 31.31
CA ASN A 172 11.88 6.66 31.72
C ASN A 172 11.92 5.79 32.99
N ASP A 173 13.10 5.27 33.32
CA ASP A 173 13.28 4.31 34.42
C ASP A 173 13.03 4.90 35.80
N THR A 174 12.94 6.22 35.97
CA THR A 174 12.74 6.94 37.22
C THR A 174 11.40 7.65 37.29
N GLY A 175 10.68 7.75 36.17
CA GLY A 175 9.40 8.47 36.06
C GLY A 175 8.24 7.72 36.74
N ALA A 176 7.31 8.49 37.30
CA ALA A 176 6.08 7.97 37.90
C ALA A 176 4.85 8.04 36.96
N ASN A 177 5.05 8.45 35.70
CA ASN A 177 3.97 8.76 34.77
C ASN A 177 3.27 7.52 34.21
N PHE A 178 3.77 6.32 34.48
CA PHE A 178 3.15 5.08 34.01
C PHE A 178 3.30 3.98 35.08
N ILE A 179 2.52 2.91 34.90
CA ILE A 179 2.60 1.74 35.78
C ILE A 179 3.80 0.91 35.33
N TRP A 180 4.86 0.92 36.11
CA TRP A 180 6.19 0.39 35.77
C TRP A 180 6.19 -1.00 35.13
N ASN A 181 5.46 -1.95 35.69
CA ASN A 181 5.40 -3.31 35.18
C ASN A 181 4.47 -3.51 33.98
N SER A 182 3.85 -2.45 33.50
CA SER A 182 2.92 -2.52 32.36
C SER A 182 3.59 -2.24 31.03
N LEU A 183 4.78 -1.64 31.00
CA LEU A 183 5.50 -1.36 29.78
C LEU A 183 5.99 -2.66 29.13
N LYS A 184 5.48 -2.92 27.94
CA LYS A 184 5.85 -4.03 27.09
C LYS A 184 6.31 -3.48 25.76
N ILE A 185 7.42 -3.98 25.24
CA ILE A 185 7.91 -3.70 23.90
C ILE A 185 8.05 -5.03 23.20
N ASN A 186 7.35 -5.18 22.11
CA ASN A 186 7.39 -6.34 21.23
C ASN A 186 8.21 -5.99 20.00
N ARG A 187 9.17 -6.84 19.66
CA ARG A 187 10.00 -6.72 18.46
C ARG A 187 9.71 -7.91 17.59
N ASP A 188 9.13 -7.67 16.43
CA ASP A 188 8.74 -8.73 15.51
C ASP A 188 9.29 -8.44 14.10
N VAL A 189 9.75 -9.48 13.44
CA VAL A 189 10.25 -9.44 12.05
C VAL A 189 9.23 -9.98 11.05
N LYS A 190 8.06 -10.41 11.51
CA LYS A 190 7.03 -11.03 10.67
C LYS A 190 6.66 -10.22 9.43
N ASN A 191 6.62 -8.91 9.58
CA ASN A 191 6.27 -7.97 8.52
C ASN A 191 7.49 -7.30 7.87
N LEU A 192 8.71 -7.72 8.21
CA LEU A 192 9.92 -7.18 7.61
C LEU A 192 9.95 -7.55 6.12
N ARG A 193 10.11 -6.54 5.26
CA ARG A 193 10.26 -6.68 3.80
C ARG A 193 11.27 -5.65 3.33
N ASN A 194 12.50 -6.05 3.13
CA ASN A 194 13.60 -5.17 2.74
C ASN A 194 14.02 -5.30 1.28
N THR A 195 13.33 -6.16 0.55
CA THR A 195 13.44 -6.32 -0.89
C THR A 195 12.03 -6.41 -1.44
N ILE A 196 11.64 -5.47 -2.28
CA ILE A 196 10.28 -5.36 -2.82
C ILE A 196 10.30 -5.49 -4.33
N PHE A 197 9.46 -6.37 -4.84
CA PHE A 197 9.13 -6.48 -6.25
C PHE A 197 7.80 -5.77 -6.49
N VAL A 198 7.77 -4.80 -7.40
CA VAL A 198 6.54 -4.16 -7.85
C VAL A 198 6.28 -4.63 -9.27
N ARG A 199 5.12 -5.24 -9.48
CA ARG A 199 4.57 -5.54 -10.80
C ARG A 199 3.47 -4.54 -11.09
N GLY A 200 3.72 -3.66 -12.07
CA GLY A 200 2.73 -2.73 -12.61
C GLY A 200 1.87 -3.38 -13.69
N GLY A 201 1.19 -2.53 -14.45
CA GLY A 201 0.57 -2.88 -15.73
C GLY A 201 1.61 -3.05 -16.82
N THR A 202 1.23 -2.73 -18.04
CA THR A 202 2.12 -2.76 -19.21
C THR A 202 2.30 -1.36 -19.77
N PHE A 203 3.51 -1.01 -20.17
CA PHE A 203 3.77 0.19 -20.95
C PHE A 203 4.05 -0.18 -22.42
N SER A 204 3.72 0.72 -23.34
CA SER A 204 4.05 0.56 -24.74
C SER A 204 5.51 0.95 -24.97
N GLY A 205 6.31 0.01 -25.48
CA GLY A 205 7.67 0.30 -25.93
C GLY A 205 7.70 1.14 -27.20
N ASN A 206 8.90 1.44 -27.70
CA ASN A 206 9.07 2.01 -29.05
C ASN A 206 8.66 0.99 -30.11
N THR A 207 8.34 1.48 -31.32
CA THR A 207 8.06 0.60 -32.45
C THR A 207 9.19 -0.41 -32.63
N PHE A 208 8.83 -1.67 -32.69
CA PHE A 208 9.76 -2.79 -32.80
C PHE A 208 9.33 -3.72 -33.90
N ASP A 209 10.30 -4.19 -34.69
CA ASP A 209 10.11 -5.15 -35.76
C ASP A 209 10.60 -6.53 -35.30
N GLU A 210 9.72 -7.50 -35.29
CA GLU A 210 10.05 -8.90 -35.08
C GLU A 210 9.92 -9.67 -36.38
N VAL A 211 11.02 -10.27 -36.84
CA VAL A 211 11.11 -10.98 -38.11
C VAL A 211 11.38 -12.45 -37.84
N GLN A 212 10.61 -13.32 -38.51
CA GLN A 212 10.78 -14.76 -38.46
C GLN A 212 10.85 -15.33 -39.89
N GLU A 213 11.53 -16.45 -40.06
CA GLU A 213 11.55 -17.22 -41.32
C GLU A 213 10.44 -18.26 -41.27
N ALA A 214 9.71 -18.40 -42.37
CA ALA A 214 8.69 -19.43 -42.53
C ALA A 214 9.34 -20.78 -42.87
N ASP A 215 8.69 -21.86 -42.48
CA ASP A 215 9.11 -23.24 -42.73
C ASP A 215 8.38 -23.93 -43.88
N GLY A 216 7.37 -23.27 -44.45
CA GLY A 216 6.53 -23.80 -45.50
C GLY A 216 5.31 -24.61 -45.07
N GLU A 217 5.16 -24.81 -43.76
CA GLU A 217 4.09 -25.63 -43.15
C GLU A 217 3.32 -24.93 -42.04
N THR A 218 3.95 -23.97 -41.32
CA THR A 218 3.35 -23.28 -40.18
C THR A 218 2.28 -22.28 -40.61
N GLU A 219 1.08 -22.41 -40.02
CA GLU A 219 -0.09 -21.53 -40.23
C GLU A 219 -0.25 -20.50 -39.08
N THR A 220 0.47 -20.66 -37.94
CA THR A 220 0.37 -19.79 -36.79
C THR A 220 1.76 -19.37 -36.32
N PHE A 221 2.04 -18.10 -36.39
CA PHE A 221 3.32 -17.51 -35.99
C PHE A 221 3.18 -16.80 -34.64
N THR A 222 3.95 -17.23 -33.64
CA THR A 222 3.95 -16.65 -32.28
C THR A 222 5.09 -15.66 -32.10
N PHE A 223 4.85 -14.58 -31.37
CA PHE A 223 5.79 -13.48 -31.16
C PHE A 223 6.13 -13.31 -29.69
N GLY A 224 7.27 -12.70 -29.39
CA GLY A 224 7.74 -12.48 -28.03
C GLY A 224 6.83 -11.55 -27.23
N PHE A 225 6.18 -10.58 -27.87
CA PHE A 225 5.39 -9.56 -27.19
C PHE A 225 3.93 -9.53 -27.68
N LYS A 226 3.07 -9.00 -26.80
CA LYS A 226 1.75 -8.49 -27.22
C LYS A 226 1.97 -7.13 -27.87
N TYR A 227 1.47 -6.92 -29.08
CA TYR A 227 1.66 -5.67 -29.81
C TYR A 227 0.40 -4.83 -29.86
N LYS A 228 0.52 -3.52 -29.66
CA LYS A 228 -0.46 -2.52 -30.07
C LYS A 228 -0.05 -1.88 -31.41
N SER A 229 -1.00 -1.33 -32.12
CA SER A 229 -0.75 -0.63 -33.38
C SER A 229 0.05 -1.51 -34.38
N VAL A 230 -0.44 -2.71 -34.60
CA VAL A 230 0.21 -3.76 -35.39
C VAL A 230 0.24 -3.38 -36.85
N ALA A 231 1.36 -3.65 -37.53
CA ALA A 231 1.48 -3.75 -38.97
C ALA A 231 2.11 -5.10 -39.31
N TRP A 232 1.54 -5.76 -40.33
CA TRP A 232 1.95 -7.09 -40.75
C TRP A 232 2.45 -7.09 -42.19
N ALA A 233 3.55 -7.77 -42.46
CA ALA A 233 4.10 -7.86 -43.79
C ALA A 233 4.80 -9.20 -44.02
N VAL A 234 4.74 -9.70 -45.25
CA VAL A 234 5.39 -10.93 -45.71
C VAL A 234 6.34 -10.61 -46.85
N ASP A 235 7.55 -11.15 -46.82
CA ASP A 235 8.55 -11.07 -47.88
C ASP A 235 8.64 -12.43 -48.57
N ARG A 236 8.15 -12.48 -49.82
CA ARG A 236 8.21 -13.65 -50.69
C ARG A 236 9.34 -13.54 -51.73
N GLY A 237 10.49 -12.93 -51.32
CA GLY A 237 11.69 -12.77 -52.13
C GLY A 237 11.81 -11.44 -52.90
N SER A 238 10.83 -10.53 -52.77
CA SER A 238 10.83 -9.20 -53.39
C SER A 238 10.81 -8.04 -52.39
N GLY A 239 11.01 -8.33 -51.10
CA GLY A 239 10.88 -7.40 -49.99
C GLY A 239 9.54 -7.53 -49.27
N PHE A 240 9.46 -6.92 -48.10
CA PHE A 240 8.26 -6.97 -47.24
C PHE A 240 7.08 -6.23 -47.89
N VAL A 241 6.00 -6.94 -48.11
CA VAL A 241 4.72 -6.42 -48.61
C VAL A 241 3.67 -6.56 -47.54
N ALA A 242 2.98 -5.45 -47.20
CA ALA A 242 1.90 -5.47 -46.21
C ALA A 242 0.75 -6.35 -46.70
N GLU A 243 0.25 -7.21 -45.82
CA GLU A 243 -0.93 -8.04 -46.07
C GLU A 243 -2.02 -7.65 -45.05
N THR A 244 -3.28 -7.91 -45.41
CA THR A 244 -4.43 -7.55 -44.58
C THR A 244 -4.54 -8.48 -43.38
N PHE A 245 -4.92 -7.94 -42.20
CA PHE A 245 -5.23 -8.78 -41.06
C PHE A 245 -6.46 -8.27 -40.31
N GLY A 246 -7.22 -9.21 -39.79
CA GLY A 246 -8.32 -9.01 -38.86
C GLY A 246 -7.95 -9.45 -37.44
N ILE A 247 -8.92 -9.42 -36.53
CA ILE A 247 -8.78 -9.85 -35.14
C ILE A 247 -9.35 -11.25 -34.98
N ASP A 248 -8.54 -12.17 -34.47
CA ASP A 248 -8.95 -13.56 -34.23
C ASP A 248 -10.14 -13.62 -33.25
N ASN A 249 -11.09 -14.51 -33.54
CA ASN A 249 -12.37 -14.68 -32.85
C ASN A 249 -13.34 -13.48 -32.92
N ILE A 250 -13.07 -12.47 -33.76
CA ILE A 250 -13.96 -11.34 -34.02
C ILE A 250 -14.28 -11.28 -35.54
N ASP A 251 -13.25 -11.27 -36.36
CA ASP A 251 -13.38 -11.11 -37.79
C ASP A 251 -13.46 -12.46 -38.50
N ASP A 252 -14.11 -12.49 -39.71
CA ASP A 252 -14.21 -13.71 -40.50
C ASP A 252 -12.84 -14.00 -41.18
N PRO A 253 -12.28 -15.21 -40.99
CA PRO A 253 -11.02 -15.60 -41.64
C PRO A 253 -11.02 -15.50 -43.16
N ALA A 254 -12.19 -15.54 -43.79
CA ALA A 254 -12.30 -15.44 -45.28
C ALA A 254 -12.08 -14.01 -45.79
N ASP A 255 -12.27 -12.99 -44.95
CA ASP A 255 -12.20 -11.57 -45.34
C ASP A 255 -10.79 -10.98 -45.21
N PHE A 256 -9.89 -11.66 -44.50
CA PHE A 256 -8.54 -11.19 -44.20
C PHE A 256 -7.50 -12.24 -44.56
N ASP A 257 -6.32 -11.78 -45.01
CA ASP A 257 -5.18 -12.65 -45.25
C ASP A 257 -4.73 -13.36 -43.97
N TRP A 258 -4.78 -12.64 -42.83
CA TRP A 258 -4.33 -13.10 -41.53
C TRP A 258 -5.27 -12.67 -40.42
N LEU A 259 -5.15 -13.33 -39.24
CA LEU A 259 -5.88 -12.99 -38.01
C LEU A 259 -4.91 -12.82 -36.84
N TYR A 260 -4.95 -11.67 -36.20
CA TYR A 260 -4.12 -11.39 -35.03
C TYR A 260 -4.82 -11.79 -33.72
N ASN A 261 -4.20 -12.68 -32.97
CA ASN A 261 -4.61 -13.03 -31.63
C ASN A 261 -3.71 -12.31 -30.60
N PHE A 262 -4.26 -11.28 -29.98
CA PHE A 262 -3.54 -10.47 -28.97
C PHE A 262 -3.15 -11.29 -27.72
N GLN A 263 -4.01 -12.23 -27.28
CA GLN A 263 -3.76 -13.01 -26.07
C GLN A 263 -2.68 -14.07 -26.29
N GLU A 264 -2.77 -14.77 -27.41
CA GLU A 264 -1.80 -15.80 -27.80
C GLU A 264 -0.52 -15.21 -28.38
N LYS A 265 -0.42 -13.88 -28.56
CA LYS A 265 0.70 -13.21 -29.22
C LYS A 265 0.97 -13.78 -30.61
N ALA A 266 -0.06 -14.13 -31.34
CA ALA A 266 0.07 -14.90 -32.56
C ALA A 266 -0.62 -14.24 -33.73
N MET A 267 -0.05 -14.46 -34.91
CA MET A 267 -0.69 -14.21 -36.21
C MET A 267 -1.05 -15.54 -36.82
N LYS A 268 -2.32 -15.77 -37.11
CA LYS A 268 -2.86 -16.99 -37.63
C LYS A 268 -3.21 -16.78 -39.11
N LEU A 269 -3.05 -17.81 -39.91
CA LEU A 269 -3.45 -17.78 -41.35
C LEU A 269 -4.97 -17.62 -41.47
N GLY A 270 -5.39 -16.69 -42.31
CA GLY A 270 -6.78 -16.50 -42.75
C GLY A 270 -6.98 -17.03 -44.15
N SER A 271 -7.24 -16.14 -45.11
CA SER A 271 -7.43 -16.51 -46.52
C SER A 271 -6.14 -16.56 -47.32
N ALA A 272 -4.99 -16.13 -46.77
CA ALA A 272 -3.71 -16.17 -47.50
C ALA A 272 -3.19 -17.59 -47.71
N THR A 273 -2.20 -17.72 -48.60
CA THR A 273 -1.46 -18.97 -48.78
C THR A 273 -0.36 -19.08 -47.73
N ILE A 274 -0.11 -20.31 -47.25
CA ILE A 274 0.97 -20.60 -46.32
C ILE A 274 2.29 -20.07 -46.90
N PRO A 275 3.07 -19.26 -46.16
CA PRO A 275 4.37 -18.78 -46.59
C PRO A 275 5.32 -19.95 -46.85
N SER A 276 6.03 -19.91 -48.00
CA SER A 276 7.01 -20.94 -48.38
C SER A 276 8.22 -20.94 -47.43
N ALA A 277 8.91 -22.07 -47.34
CA ALA A 277 10.19 -22.12 -46.65
C ALA A 277 11.15 -21.07 -47.23
N SER A 278 11.75 -20.25 -46.38
CA SER A 278 12.57 -19.05 -46.64
C SER A 278 11.82 -17.75 -46.92
N ASP A 279 10.48 -17.73 -46.99
CA ASP A 279 9.74 -16.46 -46.88
C ASP A 279 9.95 -15.88 -45.48
N ARG A 280 9.95 -14.56 -45.37
CA ARG A 280 10.11 -13.89 -44.08
C ARG A 280 8.82 -13.17 -43.73
N ILE A 281 8.43 -13.32 -42.49
CA ILE A 281 7.28 -12.63 -41.93
C ILE A 281 7.77 -11.56 -40.95
N ARG A 282 7.09 -10.42 -40.91
CA ARG A 282 7.44 -9.30 -40.03
C ARG A 282 6.22 -8.77 -39.32
N MET A 283 6.29 -8.79 -38.01
CA MET A 283 5.39 -8.07 -37.13
C MET A 283 6.03 -6.75 -36.73
N THR A 284 5.40 -5.64 -37.04
CA THR A 284 5.81 -4.30 -36.59
C THR A 284 4.77 -3.75 -35.63
N GLY A 285 5.15 -3.21 -34.50
CA GLY A 285 4.16 -2.63 -33.60
C GLY A 285 4.78 -2.06 -32.31
N LEU A 286 3.92 -1.66 -31.40
CA LEU A 286 4.30 -1.18 -30.06
C LEU A 286 4.23 -2.36 -29.07
N PRO A 287 5.36 -2.95 -28.67
CA PRO A 287 5.35 -4.07 -27.73
C PRO A 287 4.81 -3.63 -26.36
N GLN A 288 3.95 -4.45 -25.78
CA GLN A 288 3.42 -4.26 -24.44
C GLN A 288 4.37 -4.94 -23.44
N ILE A 289 5.14 -4.14 -22.72
CA ILE A 289 6.17 -4.62 -21.81
C ILE A 289 5.64 -4.50 -20.35
N PRO A 290 5.63 -5.58 -19.58
CA PRO A 290 5.20 -5.50 -18.18
C PRO A 290 6.17 -4.62 -17.36
N VAL A 291 5.62 -3.78 -16.50
CA VAL A 291 6.39 -2.97 -15.58
C VAL A 291 6.78 -3.83 -14.39
N ILE A 292 8.05 -4.20 -14.27
CA ILE A 292 8.58 -4.95 -13.13
C ILE A 292 9.78 -4.19 -12.58
N ILE A 293 9.73 -3.86 -11.29
CA ILE A 293 10.82 -3.18 -10.57
C ILE A 293 11.15 -3.94 -9.30
N LYS A 294 12.44 -4.14 -9.06
CA LYS A 294 12.98 -4.65 -7.80
C LYS A 294 13.73 -3.52 -7.09
N THR A 295 13.37 -3.23 -5.85
CA THR A 295 14.07 -2.27 -4.98
C THR A 295 14.45 -2.97 -3.68
N LYS A 296 15.60 -2.59 -3.08
CA LYS A 296 16.06 -3.14 -1.81
C LYS A 296 16.68 -2.09 -0.92
N ASP A 297 16.50 -2.23 0.38
CA ASP A 297 17.26 -1.50 1.40
C ASP A 297 18.51 -2.31 1.77
N ASN A 298 19.67 -1.87 1.27
CA ASN A 298 20.93 -2.56 1.52
C ASN A 298 21.32 -2.58 3.00
N THR A 299 20.96 -1.55 3.77
CA THR A 299 21.27 -1.47 5.21
C THR A 299 20.50 -2.54 5.97
N SER A 300 19.21 -2.65 5.70
CA SER A 300 18.37 -3.68 6.31
C SER A 300 18.74 -5.09 5.84
N VAL A 301 19.01 -5.27 4.54
CA VAL A 301 19.45 -6.57 3.99
C VAL A 301 20.76 -7.03 4.64
N ASN A 302 21.74 -6.14 4.81
CA ASN A 302 23.01 -6.48 5.45
C ASN A 302 22.85 -6.83 6.93
N LYS A 303 21.90 -6.20 7.62
CA LYS A 303 21.65 -6.42 9.05
C LYS A 303 20.81 -7.67 9.31
N ASN A 304 19.76 -7.88 8.54
CA ASN A 304 18.70 -8.85 8.85
C ASN A 304 18.66 -10.03 7.86
N GLY A 305 19.41 -10.00 6.76
CA GLY A 305 19.24 -10.88 5.62
C GLY A 305 18.12 -10.40 4.67
N PRO A 306 17.94 -11.05 3.52
CA PRO A 306 16.91 -10.67 2.55
C PRO A 306 15.52 -11.16 3.02
N PHE A 307 14.57 -10.22 3.07
CA PHE A 307 13.15 -10.46 3.27
C PHE A 307 12.41 -9.87 2.07
N GLU A 308 11.85 -10.72 1.24
CA GLU A 308 11.25 -10.34 -0.03
C GLU A 308 9.73 -10.15 0.09
N GLY A 309 9.22 -9.10 -0.55
CA GLY A 309 7.81 -8.81 -0.67
C GLY A 309 7.43 -8.49 -2.10
N LYS A 310 6.15 -8.68 -2.46
CA LYS A 310 5.61 -8.33 -3.77
C LYS A 310 4.46 -7.36 -3.62
N VAL A 311 4.35 -6.45 -4.59
CA VAL A 311 3.20 -5.55 -4.78
C VAL A 311 2.75 -5.70 -6.23
N VAL A 312 1.47 -5.97 -6.44
CA VAL A 312 0.88 -6.03 -7.77
C VAL A 312 -0.12 -4.89 -7.89
N ASP A 313 0.19 -3.92 -8.74
CA ASP A 313 -0.67 -2.76 -8.99
C ASP A 313 -0.73 -2.47 -10.48
N LYS A 314 -1.76 -2.98 -11.14
CA LYS A 314 -1.94 -2.85 -12.59
C LYS A 314 -2.25 -1.43 -13.07
N SER A 315 -2.50 -0.48 -12.16
CA SER A 315 -2.70 0.94 -12.49
C SER A 315 -1.39 1.67 -12.79
N ILE A 316 -0.26 1.09 -12.37
CA ILE A 316 1.08 1.65 -12.59
C ILE A 316 1.55 1.25 -13.99
N ASP A 317 1.63 2.21 -14.90
CA ASP A 317 2.00 2.02 -16.32
C ASP A 317 3.42 2.54 -16.66
N SER A 318 4.19 2.99 -15.66
CA SER A 318 5.54 3.53 -15.82
C SER A 318 6.55 2.89 -14.86
N LYS A 319 7.82 2.80 -15.29
CA LYS A 319 8.91 2.32 -14.44
C LYS A 319 9.18 3.25 -13.27
N GLU A 320 8.98 4.54 -13.47
CA GLU A 320 9.14 5.58 -12.45
C GLU A 320 8.09 5.41 -11.36
N GLY A 321 6.81 5.29 -11.71
CA GLY A 321 5.72 5.04 -10.77
C GLY A 321 5.91 3.73 -9.99
N ALA A 322 6.35 2.65 -10.66
CA ALA A 322 6.66 1.40 -9.98
C ALA A 322 7.84 1.52 -9.01
N ARG A 323 8.86 2.34 -9.35
CA ARG A 323 10.00 2.60 -8.46
C ARG A 323 9.59 3.41 -7.24
N GLU A 324 8.75 4.43 -7.42
CA GLU A 324 8.19 5.22 -6.31
C GLU A 324 7.37 4.33 -5.39
N ARG A 325 6.49 3.51 -5.94
CA ARG A 325 5.72 2.53 -5.16
C ARG A 325 6.62 1.56 -4.40
N ALA A 326 7.65 1.02 -5.04
CA ALA A 326 8.61 0.13 -4.38
C ALA A 326 9.37 0.85 -3.25
N ASN A 327 9.77 2.11 -3.45
CA ASN A 327 10.44 2.90 -2.43
C ASN A 327 9.54 3.19 -1.23
N GLN A 328 8.26 3.48 -1.45
CA GLN A 328 7.29 3.65 -0.38
C GLN A 328 7.17 2.38 0.47
N GLU A 329 7.05 1.22 -0.17
CA GLU A 329 7.01 -0.07 0.52
C GLU A 329 8.30 -0.35 1.32
N ILE A 330 9.47 -0.05 0.75
CA ILE A 330 10.75 -0.18 1.45
C ILE A 330 10.80 0.72 2.69
N ILE A 331 10.38 1.97 2.58
CA ILE A 331 10.33 2.90 3.71
C ILE A 331 9.43 2.35 4.83
N LEU A 332 8.31 1.76 4.47
CA LEU A 332 7.35 1.20 5.43
C LEU A 332 7.85 -0.09 6.11
N TRP A 333 8.46 -0.99 5.35
CA TRP A 333 8.64 -2.38 5.78
C TRP A 333 10.10 -2.83 5.92
N ALA A 334 11.09 -2.04 5.43
CA ALA A 334 12.48 -2.46 5.44
C ALA A 334 13.09 -2.58 6.83
N ASN A 335 12.51 -1.93 7.82
CA ASN A 335 12.97 -1.98 9.20
C ASN A 335 11.96 -2.68 10.09
N GLN A 336 12.47 -3.34 11.12
CA GLN A 336 11.67 -3.96 12.16
C GLN A 336 10.72 -2.95 12.80
N ILE A 337 9.44 -3.29 12.90
CA ILE A 337 8.46 -2.50 13.63
C ILE A 337 8.49 -2.94 15.08
N ASN A 338 8.78 -2.00 15.97
CA ASN A 338 8.65 -2.21 17.39
C ASN A 338 7.25 -1.76 17.80
N GLU A 339 6.47 -2.65 18.35
CA GLU A 339 5.19 -2.35 18.97
C GLU A 339 5.35 -2.31 20.47
N GLY A 340 4.58 -1.47 21.12
CA GLY A 340 4.63 -1.39 22.58
C GLY A 340 3.28 -1.12 23.19
N SER A 341 3.18 -1.34 24.47
CA SER A 341 2.03 -0.89 25.26
C SER A 341 2.43 -0.59 26.67
N PHE A 342 1.76 0.37 27.28
CA PHE A 342 1.89 0.65 28.70
C PHE A 342 0.55 1.11 29.27
N ARG A 343 0.46 1.13 30.59
CA ARG A 343 -0.70 1.67 31.30
C ARG A 343 -0.28 2.90 32.11
N THR A 344 -1.15 3.89 32.12
CA THR A 344 -0.94 5.13 32.87
C THR A 344 -2.24 5.60 33.52
N ARG A 345 -2.09 6.45 34.52
CA ARG A 345 -3.18 7.24 35.12
C ARG A 345 -2.97 8.74 34.90
N SER A 346 -1.91 9.09 34.19
CA SER A 346 -1.63 10.47 33.80
C SER A 346 -2.47 10.84 32.60
N SER A 347 -3.16 11.95 32.65
CA SER A 347 -3.98 12.53 31.59
C SER A 347 -3.13 13.26 30.54
N GLY A 348 -3.77 13.69 29.45
CA GLY A 348 -3.17 14.54 28.41
C GLY A 348 -2.47 13.79 27.29
N LEU A 349 -2.53 12.45 27.26
CA LEU A 349 -2.10 11.68 26.10
C LEU A 349 -3.20 11.68 25.04
N GLU A 350 -2.79 11.88 23.80
CA GLU A 350 -3.66 11.84 22.62
C GLU A 350 -3.07 10.91 21.57
N VAL A 351 -3.93 10.32 20.78
CA VAL A 351 -3.54 9.52 19.63
C VAL A 351 -2.81 10.39 18.60
N GLY A 352 -1.77 9.86 17.98
CA GLY A 352 -0.91 10.61 17.03
C GLY A 352 0.23 11.39 17.71
N GLN A 353 0.25 11.52 19.02
CA GLN A 353 1.40 12.11 19.71
C GLN A 353 2.62 11.19 19.67
N GLN A 354 3.79 11.80 19.71
CA GLN A 354 5.07 11.12 19.81
C GLN A 354 5.54 11.11 21.27
N ILE A 355 5.80 9.92 21.80
CA ILE A 355 6.31 9.72 23.17
C ILE A 355 7.71 9.12 23.10
N THR A 356 8.64 9.64 23.90
CA THR A 356 9.98 9.09 24.05
C THR A 356 9.98 8.00 25.13
N ILE A 357 10.61 6.87 24.81
CA ILE A 357 10.95 5.84 25.80
C ILE A 357 12.45 5.88 25.97
N ASP A 358 12.90 6.26 27.18
CA ASP A 358 14.29 6.29 27.59
C ASP A 358 14.49 5.34 28.78
N SER A 359 14.86 4.10 28.51
CA SER A 359 15.02 3.05 29.50
C SER A 359 16.38 2.39 29.37
N THR A 360 17.28 2.69 30.26
CA THR A 360 18.61 2.06 30.37
C THR A 360 18.51 0.57 30.69
N ILE A 361 17.52 0.19 31.52
CA ILE A 361 17.29 -1.22 31.89
C ILE A 361 16.88 -2.07 30.69
N ARG A 362 16.19 -1.46 29.70
CA ARG A 362 15.69 -2.15 28.50
C ARG A 362 16.56 -1.91 27.28
N ASP A 363 17.61 -1.11 27.41
CA ASP A 363 18.46 -0.65 26.29
C ASP A 363 17.61 -0.05 25.16
N ILE A 364 16.73 0.90 25.52
CA ILE A 364 15.83 1.59 24.59
C ILE A 364 15.96 3.09 24.82
N ASN A 365 16.29 3.81 23.73
CA ASN A 365 16.16 5.26 23.64
C ASN A 365 15.58 5.60 22.28
N GLU A 366 14.26 5.48 22.18
CA GLU A 366 13.55 5.61 20.91
C GLU A 366 12.26 6.41 21.09
N LYS A 367 11.80 7.03 20.01
CA LYS A 367 10.52 7.71 19.94
C LYS A 367 9.48 6.77 19.33
N PHE A 368 8.32 6.74 19.96
CA PHE A 368 7.17 5.95 19.52
C PHE A 368 5.98 6.86 19.26
N HIS A 369 5.13 6.46 18.33
CA HIS A 369 3.83 7.09 18.13
C HIS A 369 2.76 6.36 18.91
N ILE A 370 1.85 7.13 19.50
CA ILE A 370 0.67 6.61 20.18
C ILE A 370 -0.35 6.25 19.08
N SER A 371 -0.58 4.96 18.89
CA SER A 371 -1.51 4.46 17.87
C SER A 371 -2.93 4.24 18.41
N ARG A 372 -3.06 3.92 19.69
CA ARG A 372 -4.36 3.68 20.34
C ARG A 372 -4.29 4.00 21.82
N ILE A 373 -5.40 4.52 22.35
CA ILE A 373 -5.60 4.72 23.78
C ILE A 373 -6.94 4.09 24.18
N GLY A 374 -6.90 3.07 25.02
CA GLY A 374 -8.09 2.50 25.64
C GLY A 374 -8.23 3.00 27.09
N THR A 375 -9.31 3.71 27.36
CA THR A 375 -9.57 4.31 28.69
C THR A 375 -10.68 3.56 29.42
N ARG A 376 -10.46 3.26 30.69
CA ARG A 376 -11.46 2.64 31.57
C ARG A 376 -11.43 3.26 32.96
N PHE A 377 -12.54 3.22 33.66
CA PHE A 377 -12.55 3.50 35.08
C PHE A 377 -11.94 2.33 35.87
N ILE A 378 -11.10 2.65 36.84
CA ILE A 378 -10.61 1.70 37.84
C ILE A 378 -11.29 1.93 39.22
N SER A 379 -11.83 3.12 39.43
CA SER A 379 -12.70 3.50 40.54
C SER A 379 -13.67 4.57 40.08
N PRO A 380 -14.71 4.93 40.82
CA PRO A 380 -15.65 5.98 40.43
C PRO A 380 -15.03 7.36 40.15
N THR A 381 -13.80 7.58 40.57
CA THR A 381 -13.09 8.86 40.45
C THR A 381 -11.73 8.76 39.77
N ALA A 382 -11.39 7.61 39.17
CA ALA A 382 -10.07 7.44 38.57
C ALA A 382 -10.14 6.64 37.29
N PHE A 383 -9.47 7.13 36.25
CA PHE A 383 -9.23 6.46 34.98
C PHE A 383 -7.91 5.68 34.95
N GLU A 384 -7.85 4.72 34.11
CA GLU A 384 -6.63 4.06 33.66
C GLU A 384 -6.62 3.99 32.15
N HIS A 385 -5.55 4.47 31.54
CA HIS A 385 -5.32 4.46 30.11
C HIS A 385 -4.38 3.30 29.76
N THR A 386 -4.76 2.50 28.76
CA THR A 386 -3.89 1.53 28.12
C THR A 386 -3.46 2.11 26.78
N VAL A 387 -2.19 2.45 26.66
CA VAL A 387 -1.63 3.12 25.51
C VAL A 387 -0.90 2.09 24.65
N THR A 388 -1.22 2.03 23.37
CA THR A 388 -0.51 1.22 22.38
C THR A 388 0.42 2.11 21.58
N LEU A 389 1.64 1.63 21.37
CA LEU A 389 2.75 2.35 20.78
C LEU A 389 3.24 1.64 19.53
N MET A 390 3.73 2.42 18.57
CA MET A 390 4.44 1.91 17.40
C MET A 390 5.72 2.71 17.19
N SER A 391 6.80 2.05 16.78
CA SER A 391 8.05 2.75 16.45
C SER A 391 7.83 3.71 15.28
N GLN A 392 8.56 4.83 15.30
CA GLN A 392 8.48 5.82 14.23
C GLN A 392 8.87 5.19 12.89
N LYS A 393 7.93 5.14 11.97
CA LYS A 393 8.19 4.96 10.54
C LYS A 393 7.87 6.24 9.81
N THR A 394 8.70 6.58 8.86
CA THR A 394 8.77 7.90 8.24
C THR A 394 7.64 8.22 7.28
N PHE A 395 6.69 7.36 7.00
CA PHE A 395 5.52 7.62 6.15
C PHE A 395 4.40 6.63 6.42
N GLY A 396 3.15 7.08 6.44
CA GLY A 396 1.97 6.23 6.27
C GLY A 396 1.60 5.34 7.47
N MET A 397 1.59 5.85 8.71
CA MET A 397 1.09 5.05 9.84
C MET A 397 -0.37 4.62 9.60
N VAL A 398 -1.17 5.48 8.98
CA VAL A 398 -2.54 5.21 8.57
C VAL A 398 -2.57 4.15 7.46
N GLU A 399 -1.73 4.27 6.43
CA GLU A 399 -1.58 3.25 5.38
C GLU A 399 -1.10 1.91 5.93
N PHE A 400 -0.20 1.94 6.90
CA PHE A 400 0.28 0.75 7.58
C PHE A 400 -0.84 0.01 8.31
N LEU A 401 -1.64 0.73 9.09
CA LEU A 401 -2.74 0.15 9.85
C LEU A 401 -3.89 -0.28 8.93
N GLN A 402 -4.15 0.46 7.85
CA GLN A 402 -5.09 0.04 6.79
C GLN A 402 -4.58 -1.18 6.04
N GLY A 403 -3.29 -1.25 5.70
CA GLY A 403 -2.68 -2.44 5.10
C GLY A 403 -2.84 -3.68 5.98
N GLN A 404 -2.67 -3.57 7.29
CA GLN A 404 -2.94 -4.67 8.21
C GLN A 404 -4.42 -5.10 8.29
N LEU A 405 -5.35 -4.16 8.05
CA LEU A 405 -6.79 -4.45 8.03
C LEU A 405 -7.26 -5.01 6.68
N ILE A 406 -6.65 -4.54 5.58
CA ILE A 406 -6.99 -4.96 4.21
C ILE A 406 -6.40 -6.34 3.87
N ASP A 407 -5.24 -6.70 4.41
CA ASP A 407 -4.60 -8.02 4.18
C ASP A 407 -5.41 -9.21 4.74
N LYS A 408 -6.46 -8.95 5.52
CA LYS A 408 -7.36 -10.01 6.02
C LYS A 408 -8.51 -10.37 5.09
N ASP A 409 -8.85 -9.52 4.11
CA ASP A 409 -10.08 -9.69 3.31
C ASP A 409 -9.86 -9.80 1.80
N LYS A 410 -8.61 -9.79 1.31
CA LYS A 410 -8.28 -10.07 -0.09
C LYS A 410 -7.28 -11.20 -0.19
N GLU A 411 -7.74 -12.44 -0.15
CA GLU A 411 -7.12 -13.51 -0.90
C GLU A 411 -7.26 -13.16 -2.39
N ILE A 412 -6.23 -12.52 -2.94
CA ILE A 412 -6.10 -12.45 -4.40
C ILE A 412 -5.62 -13.85 -4.77
N GLU A 413 -6.52 -14.64 -5.31
CA GLU A 413 -6.21 -15.90 -5.98
C GLU A 413 -5.29 -15.55 -7.16
N ILE A 414 -3.98 -15.63 -6.93
CA ILE A 414 -2.97 -15.49 -7.97
C ILE A 414 -2.71 -16.91 -8.41
N ASP A 415 -3.05 -17.22 -9.66
CA ASP A 415 -2.65 -18.47 -10.28
C ASP A 415 -1.11 -18.51 -10.32
N PRO A 416 -0.47 -19.43 -9.56
CA PRO A 416 0.98 -19.51 -9.52
C PRO A 416 1.60 -19.82 -10.89
N ASP A 417 0.86 -20.52 -11.74
CA ASP A 417 1.34 -20.94 -13.05
C ASP A 417 1.37 -19.74 -14.01
N GLU A 418 0.38 -18.81 -13.93
CA GLU A 418 0.38 -17.56 -14.73
C GLU A 418 1.57 -16.65 -14.38
N VAL A 419 2.01 -16.66 -13.11
CA VAL A 419 3.17 -15.86 -12.67
C VAL A 419 4.49 -16.50 -13.09
N LEU A 420 4.59 -17.82 -13.08
CA LEU A 420 5.77 -18.56 -13.50
C LEU A 420 5.99 -18.42 -15.01
N ASP A 421 4.95 -18.59 -15.82
CA ASP A 421 5.02 -18.41 -17.29
C ASP A 421 5.44 -16.99 -17.69
N GLU A 422 5.00 -15.95 -16.97
CA GLU A 422 5.42 -14.57 -17.24
C GLU A 422 6.84 -14.28 -16.77
N ILE A 423 7.29 -14.88 -15.68
CA ILE A 423 8.67 -14.77 -15.19
C ILE A 423 9.62 -15.52 -16.13
N GLU A 424 9.30 -16.73 -16.56
CA GLU A 424 10.10 -17.49 -17.54
C GLU A 424 10.17 -16.75 -18.87
N SER A 425 9.05 -16.24 -19.37
CA SER A 425 9.00 -15.40 -20.59
C SER A 425 9.83 -14.12 -20.46
N ALA A 426 9.87 -13.50 -19.30
CA ALA A 426 10.71 -12.31 -19.05
C ALA A 426 12.21 -12.66 -19.00
N PHE A 427 12.58 -13.83 -18.44
CA PHE A 427 13.96 -14.31 -18.42
C PHE A 427 14.42 -14.75 -19.81
N GLU A 428 13.60 -15.43 -20.59
CA GLU A 428 13.91 -15.79 -21.96
C GLU A 428 14.13 -14.54 -22.84
N ASN A 429 13.32 -13.50 -22.67
CA ASN A 429 13.49 -12.22 -23.37
C ASN A 429 14.77 -11.46 -22.94
N ILE A 430 15.23 -11.60 -21.70
CA ILE A 430 16.52 -11.05 -21.26
C ILE A 430 17.67 -11.79 -21.92
N ILE A 431 17.60 -13.12 -22.04
CA ILE A 431 18.61 -13.93 -22.73
C ILE A 431 18.67 -13.59 -24.23
N ILE A 432 17.52 -13.36 -24.88
CA ILE A 432 17.43 -12.92 -26.29
C ILE A 432 18.04 -11.53 -26.45
N LEU A 433 17.79 -10.59 -25.52
CA LEU A 433 18.38 -9.25 -25.53
C LEU A 433 19.92 -9.30 -25.34
N GLU A 434 20.43 -10.16 -24.48
CA GLU A 434 21.87 -10.37 -24.31
C GLU A 434 22.51 -10.95 -25.58
N ALA A 435 21.88 -11.94 -26.21
CA ALA A 435 22.34 -12.50 -27.49
C ALA A 435 22.27 -11.48 -28.63
N LEU A 436 21.25 -10.62 -28.67
CA LEU A 436 21.14 -9.55 -29.67
C LEU A 436 22.20 -8.46 -29.47
N VAL A 437 22.49 -8.08 -28.22
CA VAL A 437 23.57 -7.15 -27.88
C VAL A 437 24.92 -7.72 -28.28
N GLU A 438 25.16 -9.01 -28.08
CA GLU A 438 26.39 -9.69 -28.48
C GLU A 438 26.51 -9.75 -30.02
N GLN A 439 25.42 -10.03 -30.75
CA GLN A 439 25.37 -10.04 -32.20
C GLN A 439 25.58 -8.63 -32.80
N ILE A 440 24.96 -7.59 -32.25
CA ILE A 440 25.17 -6.19 -32.65
C ILE A 440 26.60 -5.75 -32.36
N THR A 441 27.16 -6.13 -31.23
CA THR A 441 28.54 -5.79 -30.86
C THR A 441 29.53 -6.45 -31.81
N THR A 442 29.28 -7.69 -32.23
CA THR A 442 30.09 -8.44 -33.23
C THR A 442 30.01 -7.80 -34.60
N GLN A 443 28.79 -7.45 -35.08
CA GLN A 443 28.61 -6.76 -36.35
C GLN A 443 29.24 -5.37 -36.42
N ILE A 444 29.18 -4.62 -35.31
CA ILE A 444 29.85 -3.32 -35.17
C ILE A 444 31.38 -3.50 -35.21
N ALA A 445 31.91 -4.51 -34.53
CA ALA A 445 33.33 -4.83 -34.56
C ALA A 445 33.86 -5.23 -35.95
N GLU A 446 33.07 -6.03 -36.69
CA GLU A 446 33.38 -6.41 -38.05
C GLU A 446 33.29 -5.24 -39.06
N SER A 447 32.31 -4.35 -38.91
CA SER A 447 32.10 -3.20 -39.82
C SER A 447 33.14 -2.07 -39.62
N ILE A 448 33.77 -1.96 -38.43
CA ILE A 448 34.74 -0.89 -38.12
C ILE A 448 36.19 -1.36 -38.35
N GLY A 449 36.44 -2.65 -38.59
CA GLY A 449 37.77 -3.20 -38.80
C GLY A 449 38.70 -3.13 -37.58
N VAL A 450 38.14 -3.13 -36.38
CA VAL A 450 38.82 -3.00 -35.08
C VAL A 450 38.91 -4.33 -34.34
N ALA A 451 39.00 -5.44 -35.08
CA ALA A 451 39.12 -6.78 -34.50
C ALA A 451 40.33 -6.94 -33.57
N ASP A 452 41.37 -6.10 -33.72
CA ASP A 452 42.61 -6.19 -32.92
C ASP A 452 42.63 -5.30 -31.65
N LEU A 453 41.67 -4.40 -31.46
CA LEU A 453 41.66 -3.50 -30.31
C LEU A 453 40.75 -3.95 -29.15
N LEU A 454 39.83 -4.86 -29.37
CA LEU A 454 38.87 -5.34 -28.34
C LEU A 454 39.33 -6.58 -27.58
N ALA A 455 40.45 -7.21 -27.97
CA ALA A 455 41.01 -8.35 -27.22
C ALA A 455 41.63 -7.96 -25.86
N SER A 456 41.74 -6.65 -25.54
CA SER A 456 42.33 -6.15 -24.29
C SER A 456 41.33 -5.57 -23.27
N VAL A 457 40.06 -5.49 -23.59
CA VAL A 457 39.02 -5.07 -22.62
C VAL A 457 38.05 -6.22 -22.38
N LEU A 458 38.55 -7.22 -21.70
CA LEU A 458 37.74 -8.30 -21.16
C LEU A 458 36.91 -7.76 -20.00
N PHE A 459 35.62 -7.53 -20.26
CA PHE A 459 34.60 -7.59 -19.20
C PHE A 459 34.53 -9.06 -18.78
N THR A 460 35.15 -9.43 -17.68
CA THR A 460 34.90 -10.71 -17.01
C THR A 460 33.56 -10.58 -16.28
N PRO A 461 32.51 -11.29 -16.70
CA PRO A 461 31.30 -11.36 -15.91
C PRO A 461 31.62 -12.05 -14.57
N PRO A 462 31.07 -11.59 -13.45
CA PRO A 462 31.44 -12.07 -12.11
C PRO A 462 31.05 -13.51 -11.80
N TYR A 463 30.33 -14.22 -12.64
CA TYR A 463 29.97 -15.65 -12.43
C TYR A 463 29.78 -16.39 -13.75
N VAL A 464 30.78 -17.17 -14.15
CA VAL A 464 30.60 -18.25 -15.12
C VAL A 464 30.35 -19.54 -14.32
N TRP A 465 29.20 -20.17 -14.52
CA TRP A 465 28.99 -21.55 -14.12
C TRP A 465 29.90 -22.46 -14.95
N ALA A 466 30.85 -23.07 -14.30
CA ALA A 466 31.69 -24.08 -14.97
C ALA A 466 30.84 -25.30 -15.33
N GLY A 467 30.80 -25.60 -16.63
CA GLY A 467 30.18 -26.83 -17.13
C GLY A 467 30.78 -28.08 -16.49
N ALA A 468 29.97 -29.13 -16.44
CA ALA A 468 30.30 -30.44 -15.82
C ALA A 468 31.67 -30.94 -16.24
N GLY A 469 32.63 -30.98 -15.34
CA GLY A 469 33.94 -31.59 -15.56
C GLY A 469 35.13 -31.05 -14.78
N GLN A 470 35.00 -29.94 -14.06
CA GLN A 470 36.11 -29.45 -13.23
C GLN A 470 35.87 -29.65 -11.74
N SER A 471 36.83 -30.30 -11.07
CA SER A 471 36.82 -30.51 -9.64
C SER A 471 36.92 -29.19 -8.87
N LEU A 472 35.99 -28.94 -7.98
CA LEU A 472 35.96 -27.82 -7.06
C LEU A 472 37.15 -27.87 -6.09
N PRO A 473 37.79 -26.72 -5.77
CA PRO A 473 38.80 -26.67 -4.72
C PRO A 473 38.22 -27.01 -3.35
N SER A 474 38.93 -27.80 -2.56
CA SER A 474 38.57 -28.52 -1.36
C SER A 474 38.25 -27.70 -0.11
N LYS A 475 37.72 -26.46 -0.22
CA LYS A 475 37.49 -25.57 0.93
C LYS A 475 36.08 -24.98 1.08
N LEU A 476 35.06 -25.58 0.47
CA LEU A 476 33.67 -25.22 0.75
C LEU A 476 32.89 -26.46 1.18
N ARG A 477 33.10 -26.91 2.42
CA ARG A 477 32.18 -27.83 3.09
C ARG A 477 31.15 -27.02 3.86
N TRP A 478 29.92 -27.03 3.42
CA TRP A 478 28.76 -26.66 4.24
C TRP A 478 28.42 -27.83 5.15
N ASN A 479 28.52 -27.60 6.46
CA ASN A 479 27.99 -28.55 7.44
C ASN A 479 26.46 -28.39 7.47
N LEU A 480 25.75 -29.31 6.84
CA LEU A 480 24.35 -29.58 7.10
C LEU A 480 24.25 -30.32 8.44
N GLY A 481 23.99 -29.59 9.51
CA GLY A 481 23.63 -30.16 10.80
C GLY A 481 22.25 -30.78 10.68
N ILE A 482 22.20 -32.10 10.70
CA ILE A 482 20.96 -32.86 10.88
C ILE A 482 20.65 -32.84 12.38
N TRP A 483 19.50 -32.27 12.73
CA TRP A 483 18.93 -32.41 14.07
C TRP A 483 18.09 -33.69 14.10
N SER A 484 18.49 -34.58 14.96
CA SER A 484 17.69 -35.74 15.41
C SER A 484 16.83 -35.32 16.59
#